data_8a79d7acf914f8df267975575f3ae2ea
#
_entry.id   8a79d7acf914f8df267975575f3ae2ea
#
_cell.length_a   1.000
_cell.length_b   1.000
_cell.length_c   1.000
_cell.angle_alpha   90.00
_cell.angle_beta   90.00
_cell.angle_gamma   90.00
#
_symmetry.space_group_name_H-M   'P 1'
#
loop_
_entity.id
_entity.type
_entity.pdbx_description
1 polymer ?
#
loop_
_entity_poly.entity_id
_entity_poly.type
_entity_poly.pdbx_seq_one_letter_code
_entity_poly.pdbx_strand_id
1 'polypeptide(L)'
;SEVSLCGAVIPKDGPARISFINRKSTAAGMNWLADWLNERYEKASCVVIDGRNGVDVLIDKISGVWKAKNSIIRPSSKDVISATSELVNNLNEQTVTWFSLQEGLRDSALSSVKRPIGGGWGFGGDDSTPIEAASLALWGAKTSKRNPNRKMRIG
;
A
#
# COMPACT_ATOMS: atom_id res chain seq x y z
N SER A 1 -12.02 -0.12 -14.16
CA SER A 1 -10.89 0.20 -13.26
C SER A 1 -11.30 0.15 -11.81
N GLU A 2 -10.42 -0.31 -10.96
CA GLU A 2 -10.62 -0.45 -9.53
C GLU A 2 -9.48 0.19 -8.75
N VAL A 3 -9.79 0.60 -7.52
CA VAL A 3 -8.82 1.04 -6.52
C VAL A 3 -8.92 0.10 -5.33
N SER A 4 -7.79 -0.42 -4.89
CA SER A 4 -7.69 -1.23 -3.67
C SER A 4 -6.88 -0.50 -2.62
N LEU A 5 -7.28 -0.65 -1.37
CA LEU A 5 -6.62 -0.07 -0.21
C LEU A 5 -6.22 -1.17 0.75
N CYS A 6 -4.92 -1.25 1.03
CA CYS A 6 -4.36 -2.14 2.04
C CYS A 6 -3.55 -1.33 3.05
N GLY A 7 -3.52 -1.82 4.27
CA GLY A 7 -2.61 -1.34 5.31
C GLY A 7 -1.59 -2.41 5.66
N ALA A 8 -0.45 -1.98 6.17
CA ALA A 8 0.55 -2.89 6.71
C ALA A 8 1.11 -2.35 8.01
N VAL A 9 1.31 -3.23 8.96
CA VAL A 9 1.92 -2.94 10.26
C VAL A 9 3.09 -3.89 10.45
N ILE A 10 4.24 -3.33 10.83
CA ILE A 10 5.40 -4.12 11.22
C ILE A 10 5.50 -4.08 12.73
N PRO A 11 5.08 -5.15 13.42
CA PRO A 11 5.18 -5.18 14.88
C PRO A 11 6.63 -5.28 15.32
N LYS A 12 6.89 -4.91 16.56
CA LYS A 12 8.23 -5.03 17.16
C LYS A 12 8.70 -6.48 17.15
N ASP A 13 7.80 -7.40 17.43
CA ASP A 13 8.05 -8.84 17.42
C ASP A 13 6.97 -9.54 16.58
N GLY A 14 7.38 -10.55 15.84
CA GLY A 14 6.49 -11.35 15.01
C GLY A 14 6.39 -10.87 13.56
N PRO A 15 5.58 -11.56 12.74
CA PRO A 15 5.46 -11.27 11.33
C PRO A 15 4.74 -9.95 11.06
N ALA A 16 5.03 -9.35 9.91
CA ALA A 16 4.29 -8.20 9.41
C ALA A 16 2.83 -8.58 9.18
N ARG A 17 1.92 -7.64 9.41
CA ARG A 17 0.48 -7.84 9.23
C ARG A 17 -0.05 -6.96 8.13
N ILE A 18 -0.75 -7.57 7.17
CA ILE A 18 -1.43 -6.86 6.10
C ILE A 18 -2.93 -6.91 6.35
N SER A 19 -3.58 -5.76 6.17
CA SER A 19 -5.03 -5.63 6.21
C SER A 19 -5.54 -5.19 4.85
N PHE A 20 -6.45 -5.95 4.27
CA PHE A 20 -7.21 -5.54 3.10
C PHE A 20 -8.42 -4.73 3.59
N ILE A 21 -8.42 -3.44 3.27
CA ILE A 21 -9.37 -2.50 3.87
C ILE A 21 -10.61 -2.34 2.99
N ASN A 22 -10.41 -2.04 1.71
CA ASN A 22 -11.52 -1.86 0.78
C ASN A 22 -11.04 -1.90 -0.66
N ARG A 23 -11.99 -2.15 -1.56
CA ARG A 23 -11.81 -1.96 -3.00
C ARG A 23 -13.09 -1.39 -3.59
N LYS A 24 -12.95 -0.45 -4.51
CA LYS A 24 -14.08 0.14 -5.21
C LYS A 24 -13.72 0.45 -6.65
N SER A 25 -14.74 0.50 -7.50
CA SER A 25 -14.59 1.02 -8.85
C SER A 25 -14.13 2.48 -8.80
N THR A 26 -13.26 2.88 -9.73
CA THR A 26 -12.88 4.28 -9.91
C THR A 26 -14.08 5.17 -10.23
N ALA A 27 -15.16 4.61 -10.77
CA ALA A 27 -16.41 5.33 -10.98
C ALA A 27 -17.07 5.86 -9.70
N ALA A 28 -16.71 5.29 -8.54
CA ALA A 28 -17.18 5.77 -7.24
C ALA A 28 -16.50 7.08 -6.79
N GLY A 29 -15.51 7.55 -7.53
CA GLY A 29 -14.70 8.73 -7.16
C GLY A 29 -13.67 8.43 -6.09
N MET A 30 -12.93 9.46 -5.66
CA MET A 30 -11.82 9.32 -4.73
C MET A 30 -12.11 9.90 -3.33
N ASN A 31 -13.27 10.47 -3.10
CA ASN A 31 -13.57 11.12 -1.81
C ASN A 31 -13.54 10.12 -0.64
N TRP A 32 -14.09 8.93 -0.83
CA TRP A 32 -14.08 7.91 0.23
C TRP A 32 -12.67 7.55 0.68
N LEU A 33 -11.75 7.47 -0.28
CA LEU A 33 -10.35 7.11 -0.02
C LEU A 33 -9.60 8.29 0.62
N ALA A 34 -9.81 9.50 0.09
CA ALA A 34 -9.22 10.70 0.66
C ALA A 34 -9.65 10.91 2.12
N ASP A 35 -10.94 10.77 2.40
CA ASP A 35 -11.48 10.91 3.75
C ASP A 35 -10.89 9.87 4.70
N TRP A 36 -10.84 8.62 4.26
CA TRP A 36 -10.26 7.52 5.04
C TRP A 36 -8.79 7.78 5.37
N LEU A 37 -8.00 8.20 4.39
CA LEU A 37 -6.58 8.50 4.56
C LEU A 37 -6.36 9.70 5.49
N ASN A 38 -7.12 10.78 5.30
CA ASN A 38 -6.97 12.00 6.10
C ASN A 38 -7.29 11.77 7.58
N GLU A 39 -8.25 10.91 7.87
CA GLU A 39 -8.59 10.53 9.24
C GLU A 39 -7.46 9.76 9.94
N ARG A 40 -6.56 9.15 9.19
CA ARG A 40 -5.51 8.25 9.71
C ARG A 40 -4.09 8.79 9.55
N TYR A 41 -3.95 10.02 9.11
CA TYR A 41 -2.63 10.62 8.88
C TYR A 41 -1.71 10.53 10.10
N GLU A 42 -2.23 10.80 11.29
CA GLU A 42 -1.43 10.81 12.52
C GLU A 42 -0.97 9.41 12.95
N LYS A 43 -1.61 8.37 12.44
CA LYS A 43 -1.31 6.97 12.78
C LYS A 43 -0.49 6.24 11.73
N ALA A 44 -0.26 6.86 10.58
CA ALA A 44 0.43 6.24 9.46
C ALA A 44 1.78 6.87 9.22
N SER A 45 2.79 6.06 8.91
CA SER A 45 4.12 6.58 8.56
C SER A 45 4.16 7.14 7.14
N CYS A 46 3.43 6.53 6.21
CA CYS A 46 3.32 7.00 4.83
C CYS A 46 2.09 6.40 4.15
N VAL A 47 1.73 6.94 3.01
CA VAL A 47 0.84 6.34 2.04
C VAL A 47 1.58 6.17 0.72
N VAL A 48 1.51 4.98 0.14
CA VAL A 48 2.09 4.68 -1.17
C VAL A 48 0.96 4.63 -2.18
N ILE A 49 1.02 5.48 -3.19
CA ILE A 49 -0.05 5.63 -4.18
C ILE A 49 0.52 5.29 -5.55
N ASP A 50 0.09 4.18 -6.10
CA ASP A 50 0.45 3.74 -7.45
C ASP A 50 -0.74 3.85 -8.39
N GLY A 51 -0.45 4.03 -9.66
CA GLY A 51 -1.45 4.14 -10.72
C GLY A 51 -1.33 5.43 -11.51
N ARG A 52 -2.19 5.58 -12.50
CA ARG A 52 -2.23 6.74 -13.38
C ARG A 52 -3.53 7.54 -13.23
N ASN A 53 -4.65 6.85 -13.36
CA ASN A 53 -5.96 7.50 -13.35
C ASN A 53 -6.42 7.83 -11.93
N GLY A 54 -6.74 9.09 -11.71
CA GLY A 54 -7.25 9.56 -10.43
C GLY A 54 -6.19 9.82 -9.34
N VAL A 55 -4.92 9.48 -9.59
CA VAL A 55 -3.84 9.67 -8.60
C VAL A 55 -3.65 11.13 -8.26
N ASP A 56 -3.59 12.00 -9.26
CA ASP A 56 -3.38 13.44 -9.03
C ASP A 56 -4.57 14.04 -8.26
N VAL A 57 -5.79 13.61 -8.58
CA VAL A 57 -6.99 14.04 -7.85
C VAL A 57 -6.93 13.60 -6.38
N LEU A 58 -6.53 12.36 -6.13
CA LEU A 58 -6.39 11.87 -4.76
C LEU A 58 -5.32 12.65 -3.99
N ILE A 59 -4.16 12.87 -4.59
CA ILE A 59 -3.07 13.62 -3.97
C ILE A 59 -3.51 15.03 -3.63
N ASP A 60 -4.20 15.72 -4.53
CA ASP A 60 -4.74 17.06 -4.27
C ASP A 60 -5.68 17.07 -3.06
N LYS A 61 -6.51 16.03 -2.92
CA LYS A 61 -7.46 15.94 -1.81
C LYS A 61 -6.81 15.66 -0.45
N ILE A 62 -5.66 15.02 -0.41
CA ILE A 62 -4.98 14.67 0.84
C ILE A 62 -3.80 15.57 1.18
N SER A 63 -3.25 16.32 0.23
CA SER A 63 -2.03 17.12 0.43
C SER A 63 -2.19 18.23 1.48
N GLY A 64 -3.41 18.66 1.77
CA GLY A 64 -3.69 19.60 2.85
C GLY A 64 -3.47 19.03 4.25
N VAL A 65 -3.56 17.70 4.40
CA VAL A 65 -3.36 16.97 5.65
C VAL A 65 -1.99 16.26 5.64
N TRP A 66 -1.68 15.54 4.56
CA TRP A 66 -0.43 14.78 4.40
C TRP A 66 0.71 15.70 3.96
N LYS A 67 1.13 16.59 4.87
CA LYS A 67 2.13 17.64 4.59
C LYS A 67 3.56 17.26 4.89
N ALA A 68 3.79 16.26 5.74
CA ALA A 68 5.13 15.85 6.12
C ALA A 68 5.90 15.33 4.90
N LYS A 69 7.17 15.67 4.83
CA LYS A 69 8.05 15.18 3.78
C LYS A 69 8.07 13.66 3.77
N ASN A 70 7.95 13.06 2.58
CA ASN A 70 7.91 11.62 2.37
C ASN A 70 6.70 10.89 3.00
N SER A 71 5.66 11.62 3.37
CA SER A 71 4.41 11.00 3.82
C SER A 71 3.55 10.47 2.68
N ILE A 72 3.65 11.09 1.49
CA ILE A 72 3.04 10.59 0.25
C ILE A 72 4.15 10.09 -0.66
N ILE A 73 4.11 8.83 -1.04
CA ILE A 73 5.12 8.19 -1.88
C ILE A 73 4.47 7.74 -3.18
N ARG A 74 5.03 8.19 -4.30
CA ARG A 74 4.68 7.68 -5.63
C ARG A 74 5.79 6.72 -6.06
N PRO A 75 5.52 5.40 -6.09
CA PRO A 75 6.58 4.43 -6.37
C PRO A 75 7.03 4.52 -7.83
N SER A 76 8.33 4.39 -8.06
CA SER A 76 8.89 4.16 -9.39
C SER A 76 8.66 2.71 -9.82
N SER A 77 8.92 2.40 -11.08
CA SER A 77 8.89 1.00 -11.56
C SER A 77 9.85 0.12 -10.76
N LYS A 78 11.01 0.62 -10.42
CA LYS A 78 11.99 -0.07 -9.57
C LYS A 78 11.43 -0.34 -8.17
N ASP A 79 10.72 0.60 -7.59
CA ASP A 79 10.08 0.45 -6.30
C ASP A 79 8.98 -0.62 -6.33
N VAL A 80 8.18 -0.65 -7.41
CA VAL A 80 7.14 -1.68 -7.59
C VAL A 80 7.77 -3.08 -7.70
N ILE A 81 8.86 -3.22 -8.44
CA ILE A 81 9.61 -4.48 -8.52
C ILE A 81 10.12 -4.90 -7.13
N SER A 82 10.69 -3.97 -6.39
CA SER A 82 11.18 -4.22 -5.02
C SER A 82 10.05 -4.62 -4.07
N ALA A 83 8.91 -3.95 -4.15
CA ALA A 83 7.74 -4.26 -3.33
C ALA A 83 7.21 -5.66 -3.62
N THR A 84 7.15 -6.03 -4.90
CA THR A 84 6.70 -7.36 -5.32
C THR A 84 7.63 -8.45 -4.79
N SER A 85 8.94 -8.27 -4.95
CA SER A 85 9.96 -9.20 -4.46
C SER A 85 9.92 -9.33 -2.94
N GLU A 86 9.72 -8.22 -2.24
CA GLU A 86 9.62 -8.20 -0.79
C GLU A 86 8.42 -9.02 -0.30
N LEU A 87 7.25 -8.85 -0.90
CA LEU A 87 6.08 -9.61 -0.51
C LEU A 87 6.26 -11.09 -0.77
N VAL A 88 6.75 -11.47 -1.96
CA VAL A 88 6.99 -12.88 -2.31
C VAL A 88 7.99 -13.51 -1.35
N ASN A 89 9.07 -12.82 -1.04
CA ASN A 89 10.07 -13.32 -0.09
C ASN A 89 9.47 -13.52 1.30
N ASN A 90 8.70 -12.55 1.80
CA ASN A 90 8.06 -12.66 3.11
C ASN A 90 7.02 -13.77 3.17
N LEU A 91 6.29 -14.02 2.08
CA LEU A 91 5.37 -15.15 1.99
C LEU A 91 6.13 -16.49 2.06
N ASN A 92 7.23 -16.62 1.33
CA ASN A 92 8.06 -17.80 1.32
C ASN A 92 8.71 -18.07 2.69
N GLU A 93 9.12 -17.03 3.39
CA GLU A 93 9.72 -17.13 4.72
C GLU A 93 8.69 -17.16 5.86
N GLN A 94 7.42 -17.03 5.54
CA GLN A 94 6.32 -16.98 6.53
C GLN A 94 6.47 -15.80 7.52
N THR A 95 6.96 -14.67 7.04
CA THR A 95 7.17 -13.46 7.83
C THR A 95 6.11 -12.38 7.60
N VAL A 96 5.05 -12.72 6.91
CA VAL A 96 3.89 -11.85 6.69
C VAL A 96 2.60 -12.65 6.88
N THR A 97 1.60 -12.00 7.45
CA THR A 97 0.27 -12.59 7.65
C THR A 97 -0.83 -11.61 7.25
N TRP A 98 -1.99 -12.17 6.89
CA TRP A 98 -3.26 -11.45 6.79
C TRP A 98 -4.40 -12.34 7.28
N PHE A 99 -5.54 -11.73 7.59
CA PHE A 99 -6.69 -12.51 8.05
C PHE A 99 -7.25 -13.37 6.91
N SER A 100 -7.50 -14.64 7.20
CA SER A 100 -8.09 -15.59 6.25
C SER A 100 -9.49 -15.20 5.77
N LEU A 101 -10.20 -14.37 6.53
CA LEU A 101 -11.52 -13.83 6.18
C LEU A 101 -11.46 -12.72 5.13
N GLN A 102 -10.27 -12.24 4.78
CA GLN A 102 -10.07 -11.24 3.73
C GLN A 102 -9.96 -11.92 2.36
N GLU A 103 -11.05 -12.48 1.90
CA GLU A 103 -11.13 -13.30 0.68
C GLU A 103 -10.63 -12.57 -0.56
N GLY A 104 -10.94 -11.27 -0.67
CA GLY A 104 -10.52 -10.46 -1.80
C GLY A 104 -9.01 -10.42 -2.00
N LEU A 105 -8.24 -10.36 -0.91
CA LEU A 105 -6.78 -10.38 -0.97
C LEU A 105 -6.25 -11.77 -1.33
N ARG A 106 -6.81 -12.81 -0.74
CA ARG A 106 -6.44 -14.20 -1.04
C ARG A 106 -6.69 -14.53 -2.50
N ASP A 107 -7.88 -14.23 -3.02
CA ASP A 107 -8.25 -14.51 -4.40
C ASP A 107 -7.35 -13.76 -5.38
N SER A 108 -7.03 -12.50 -5.08
CA SER A 108 -6.10 -11.70 -5.85
C SER A 108 -4.70 -12.33 -5.88
N ALA A 109 -4.20 -12.77 -4.74
CA ALA A 109 -2.88 -13.43 -4.65
C ALA A 109 -2.84 -14.73 -5.48
N LEU A 110 -3.88 -15.57 -5.34
CA LEU A 110 -3.94 -16.86 -6.04
C LEU A 110 -4.11 -16.74 -7.54
N SER A 111 -4.79 -15.71 -8.02
CA SER A 111 -5.05 -15.48 -9.45
C SER A 111 -4.00 -14.60 -10.13
N SER A 112 -3.09 -14.01 -9.38
CA SER A 112 -2.08 -13.10 -9.95
C SER A 112 -1.08 -13.84 -10.82
N VAL A 113 -0.60 -13.13 -11.84
CA VAL A 113 0.43 -13.59 -12.76
C VAL A 113 1.58 -12.60 -12.79
N LYS A 114 2.73 -13.01 -13.29
CA LYS A 114 3.87 -12.09 -13.45
C LYS A 114 3.61 -11.11 -14.58
N ARG A 115 3.75 -9.80 -14.27
CA ARG A 115 3.69 -8.72 -15.25
C ARG A 115 5.10 -8.17 -15.44
N PRO A 116 5.69 -8.26 -16.65
CA PRO A 116 7.03 -7.71 -16.87
C PRO A 116 7.06 -6.20 -16.66
N ILE A 117 8.08 -5.72 -15.95
CA ILE A 117 8.32 -4.30 -15.71
C ILE A 117 9.82 -4.07 -15.82
N GLY A 118 10.28 -3.36 -16.86
CA GLY A 118 11.70 -3.03 -16.99
C GLY A 118 12.60 -4.26 -16.81
N GLY A 119 13.46 -4.26 -15.82
CA GLY A 119 14.36 -5.38 -15.50
C GLY A 119 13.82 -6.41 -14.52
N GLY A 120 12.52 -6.42 -14.25
CA GLY A 120 11.92 -7.33 -13.27
C GLY A 120 10.45 -7.61 -13.57
N TRP A 121 9.67 -7.83 -12.51
CA TRP A 121 8.25 -8.11 -12.67
C TRP A 121 7.44 -7.61 -11.48
N GLY A 122 6.16 -7.39 -11.72
CA GLY A 122 5.16 -7.07 -10.70
C GLY A 122 3.97 -8.03 -10.79
N PHE A 123 2.99 -7.83 -9.93
CA PHE A 123 1.74 -8.59 -10.01
C PHE A 123 0.88 -8.09 -11.16
N GLY A 124 0.26 -9.01 -11.87
CA GLY A 124 -0.65 -8.72 -12.97
C GLY A 124 -1.83 -9.68 -12.96
N GLY A 125 -2.69 -9.55 -13.99
CA GLY A 125 -3.94 -10.32 -14.12
C GLY A 125 -5.15 -9.44 -13.87
N ASP A 126 -6.34 -10.04 -14.02
CA ASP A 126 -7.60 -9.29 -13.98
C ASP A 126 -8.01 -8.84 -12.59
N ASP A 127 -7.46 -9.44 -11.55
CA ASP A 127 -7.79 -9.18 -10.14
C ASP A 127 -6.55 -8.86 -9.30
N SER A 128 -5.58 -8.14 -9.89
CA SER A 128 -4.28 -7.90 -9.24
C SER A 128 -4.25 -6.72 -8.29
N THR A 129 -5.22 -5.80 -8.32
CA THR A 129 -5.14 -4.57 -7.53
C THR A 129 -5.03 -4.80 -6.01
N PRO A 130 -5.73 -5.77 -5.39
CA PRO A 130 -5.54 -6.05 -3.97
C PRO A 130 -4.13 -6.51 -3.61
N ILE A 131 -3.54 -7.45 -4.37
CA ILE A 131 -2.20 -7.94 -4.05
C ILE A 131 -1.12 -6.89 -4.35
N GLU A 132 -1.32 -6.06 -5.38
CA GLU A 132 -0.46 -4.91 -5.64
C GLU A 132 -0.49 -3.92 -4.48
N ALA A 133 -1.68 -3.57 -4.00
CA ALA A 133 -1.84 -2.68 -2.85
C ALA A 133 -1.19 -3.26 -1.58
N ALA A 134 -1.34 -4.56 -1.35
CA ALA A 134 -0.72 -5.25 -0.22
C ALA A 134 0.81 -5.19 -0.29
N SER A 135 1.39 -5.41 -1.46
CA SER A 135 2.85 -5.35 -1.64
C SER A 135 3.41 -3.96 -1.40
N LEU A 136 2.72 -2.93 -1.89
CA LEU A 136 3.13 -1.53 -1.70
C LEU A 136 2.96 -1.08 -0.24
N ALA A 137 1.91 -1.53 0.44
CA ALA A 137 1.71 -1.24 1.85
C ALA A 137 2.86 -1.83 2.71
N LEU A 138 3.22 -3.09 2.47
CA LEU A 138 4.33 -3.74 3.15
C LEU A 138 5.66 -3.04 2.88
N TRP A 139 5.95 -2.75 1.62
CA TRP A 139 7.17 -2.06 1.21
C TRP A 139 7.25 -0.67 1.83
N GLY A 140 6.15 0.09 1.81
CA GLY A 140 6.09 1.41 2.43
C GLY A 140 6.34 1.37 3.93
N ALA A 141 5.75 0.41 4.63
CA ALA A 141 5.95 0.22 6.07
C ALA A 141 7.41 -0.11 6.41
N LYS A 142 8.08 -0.91 5.58
CA LYS A 142 9.49 -1.31 5.79
C LYS A 142 10.49 -0.21 5.42
N THR A 143 10.18 0.61 4.43
CA THR A 143 11.13 1.62 3.92
C THR A 143 10.90 3.02 4.49
N SER A 144 9.73 3.30 5.05
CA SER A 144 9.42 4.60 5.61
C SER A 144 10.25 4.89 6.86
N LYS A 145 10.84 6.07 6.89
CA LYS A 145 11.63 6.56 8.03
C LYS A 145 10.81 7.48 8.94
N ARG A 146 9.61 7.87 8.53
CA ARG A 146 8.74 8.72 9.32
C ARG A 146 8.14 7.92 10.48
N ASN A 147 8.25 8.45 11.69
CA ASN A 147 7.58 7.89 12.86
C ASN A 147 6.47 8.86 13.30
N PRO A 148 5.19 8.54 13.06
CA PRO A 148 4.07 9.42 13.40
C PRO A 148 3.92 9.61 14.91
N ASN A 149 4.43 8.68 15.71
CA ASN A 149 4.36 8.74 17.19
C ASN A 149 5.54 9.49 17.81
N ARG A 150 6.45 10.02 16.99
CA ARG A 150 7.60 10.78 17.49
C ARG A 150 7.13 12.12 18.03
N LYS A 151 7.33 12.32 19.32
CA LYS A 151 7.06 13.62 19.94
C LYS A 151 8.02 14.66 19.38
N MET A 152 7.48 15.84 19.00
CA MET A 152 8.31 16.99 18.70
C MET A 152 9.11 17.36 19.93
N ARG A 153 10.43 17.36 19.80
CA ARG A 153 11.32 17.93 20.82
C ARG A 153 11.34 19.45 20.60
N ILE A 154 10.76 20.17 21.52
CA ILE A 154 10.93 21.61 21.62
C ILE A 154 12.16 21.83 22.50
N GLY A 155 13.21 22.29 21.88
CA GLY A 155 14.40 22.55 22.68
C GLY A 155 15.32 23.47 21.99
#